data_b584e86b2e818480f384d5c4e72632cd
#
_entry.id   b584e86b2e818480f384d5c4e72632cd
#
_cell.length_a   1.000
_cell.length_b   1.000
_cell.length_c   1.000
_cell.angle_alpha   90.00
_cell.angle_beta   90.00
_cell.angle_gamma   90.00
#
_symmetry.space_group_name_H-M   'P 1'
#
loop_
_entity.id
_entity.type
_entity.pdbx_description
1 polymer ?
#
loop_
_entity_poly.entity_id
_entity_poly.type
_entity_poly.pdbx_seq_one_letter_code
_entity_poly.pdbx_strand_id
1 'polypeptide(L)'
;MHTTTTLPTTSPAEREEEALVPEGLYGPPQWLDDRGISALVAPYLCEGWDLGDYARFAELSGTDARRLASLLPKKARDDRQNNAPRIIDLLRAASRVDGLTLEGYVIRAPRRDERVSIDTVLVPESAIVAHTGSPIDEERYPSYQHWLTLASVLGLGEDAIPPDEMRVLIRDGSSTRWWWAWWD
;
A
#
# COMPACT_ATOMS: atom_id res chain seq x y z
N MET A 1 28.56 10.91 55.13
CA MET A 1 28.07 11.92 54.18
C MET A 1 27.19 11.21 53.16
N HIS A 2 25.87 11.35 53.28
CA HIS A 2 24.92 10.78 52.34
C HIS A 2 24.47 11.89 51.39
N THR A 3 24.80 11.76 50.10
CA THR A 3 24.37 12.66 49.05
C THR A 3 23.00 12.17 48.55
N THR A 4 21.94 12.91 48.88
CA THR A 4 20.60 12.66 48.36
C THR A 4 20.48 13.27 46.97
N THR A 5 20.41 12.43 45.93
CA THR A 5 20.14 12.86 44.57
C THR A 5 18.66 13.09 44.42
N THR A 6 18.24 14.35 44.29
CA THR A 6 16.86 14.73 44.01
C THR A 6 16.60 14.57 42.53
N LEU A 7 15.68 13.68 42.13
CA LEU A 7 15.18 13.57 40.74
C LEU A 7 14.32 14.79 40.41
N PRO A 8 14.42 15.36 39.22
CA PRO A 8 13.56 16.46 38.79
C PRO A 8 12.11 15.97 38.72
N THR A 9 11.24 16.60 39.47
CA THR A 9 9.80 16.38 39.44
C THR A 9 9.23 17.24 38.32
N THR A 10 8.86 16.63 37.19
CA THR A 10 8.14 17.29 36.08
C THR A 10 6.79 17.79 36.60
N SER A 11 6.43 19.03 36.30
CA SER A 11 5.19 19.64 36.79
C SER A 11 3.97 18.99 36.14
N PRO A 12 2.79 19.03 36.79
CA PRO A 12 1.54 18.53 36.18
C PRO A 12 1.20 19.20 34.84
N ALA A 13 1.52 20.49 34.65
CA ALA A 13 1.32 21.24 33.43
C ALA A 13 2.21 20.73 32.27
N GLU A 14 3.46 20.35 32.55
CA GLU A 14 4.36 19.77 31.54
C GLU A 14 3.92 18.37 31.09
N ARG A 15 3.25 17.61 31.95
CA ARG A 15 2.66 16.30 31.60
C ARG A 15 1.36 16.43 30.81
N GLU A 16 0.59 17.49 31.02
CA GLU A 16 -0.62 17.79 30.24
C GLU A 16 -0.28 18.33 28.85
N GLU A 17 0.83 19.07 28.70
CA GLU A 17 1.28 19.58 27.42
C GLU A 17 1.88 18.46 26.53
N GLU A 18 2.52 17.45 27.11
CA GLU A 18 3.02 16.25 26.41
C GLU A 18 1.89 15.31 25.94
N ALA A 19 0.71 15.39 26.60
CA ALA A 19 -0.49 14.61 26.23
C ALA A 19 -1.30 15.23 25.07
N LEU A 20 -0.93 16.40 24.55
CA LEU A 20 -1.69 17.17 23.57
C LEU A 20 -1.10 17.17 22.15
N VAL A 21 -0.15 16.29 21.82
CA VAL A 21 0.21 16.05 20.40
C VAL A 21 -0.92 15.22 19.80
N PRO A 22 -1.75 15.78 18.91
CA PRO A 22 -2.84 15.01 18.31
C PRO A 22 -2.24 13.83 17.57
N GLU A 23 -2.60 12.61 17.98
CA GLU A 23 -2.25 11.42 17.21
C GLU A 23 -2.77 11.57 15.77
N GLY A 24 -1.90 11.27 14.79
CA GLY A 24 -2.31 11.16 13.40
C GLY A 24 -3.18 9.91 13.18
N LEU A 25 -3.56 9.65 11.93
CA LEU A 25 -4.48 8.56 11.57
C LEU A 25 -3.97 7.17 12.02
N TYR A 26 -2.65 6.92 11.88
CA TYR A 26 -2.03 5.61 12.16
C TYR A 26 -0.81 5.67 13.08
N GLY A 27 -0.39 6.86 13.48
CA GLY A 27 0.76 7.08 14.34
C GLY A 27 1.01 8.55 14.65
N PRO A 28 2.06 8.87 15.39
CA PRO A 28 2.48 10.24 15.64
C PRO A 28 2.90 10.92 14.33
N PRO A 29 2.96 12.26 14.25
CA PRO A 29 3.50 12.96 13.09
C PRO A 29 4.87 12.41 12.67
N GLN A 30 5.11 12.28 11.36
CA GLN A 30 6.34 11.74 10.74
C GLN A 30 6.53 10.21 10.91
N TRP A 31 5.51 9.47 11.32
CA TRP A 31 5.62 8.02 11.54
C TRP A 31 6.05 7.23 10.29
N LEU A 32 5.78 7.74 9.07
CA LEU A 32 6.27 7.12 7.83
C LEU A 32 7.81 7.18 7.75
N ASP A 33 8.40 8.31 8.10
CA ASP A 33 9.86 8.52 8.12
C ASP A 33 10.50 7.72 9.25
N ASP A 34 9.97 7.82 10.46
CA ASP A 34 10.47 7.13 11.65
C ASP A 34 10.51 5.60 11.49
N ARG A 35 9.58 5.05 10.70
CA ARG A 35 9.55 3.63 10.38
C ARG A 35 10.34 3.25 9.14
N GLY A 36 10.95 4.21 8.45
CA GLY A 36 11.71 3.99 7.22
C GLY A 36 10.84 3.68 6.00
N ILE A 37 9.53 3.95 6.07
CA ILE A 37 8.59 3.68 4.99
C ILE A 37 8.83 4.65 3.83
N SER A 38 9.04 5.93 4.09
CA SER A 38 9.35 6.92 3.06
C SER A 38 10.61 6.53 2.28
N ALA A 39 11.66 6.07 2.95
CA ALA A 39 12.89 5.60 2.31
C ALA A 39 12.66 4.33 1.47
N LEU A 40 11.79 3.41 1.93
CA LEU A 40 11.44 2.21 1.19
C LEU A 40 10.67 2.52 -0.09
N VAL A 41 9.74 3.48 -0.05
CA VAL A 41 8.87 3.84 -1.18
C VAL A 41 9.57 4.79 -2.15
N ALA A 42 10.59 5.53 -1.73
CA ALA A 42 11.29 6.53 -2.54
C ALA A 42 11.72 6.06 -3.95
N PRO A 43 12.26 4.83 -4.15
CA PRO A 43 12.64 4.36 -5.49
C PRO A 43 11.46 4.14 -6.45
N TYR A 44 10.24 4.08 -5.93
CA TYR A 44 9.00 3.81 -6.65
C TYR A 44 8.19 5.07 -6.96
N LEU A 45 8.62 6.24 -6.49
CA LEU A 45 7.89 7.49 -6.69
C LEU A 45 7.85 7.86 -8.17
N CYS A 46 6.66 8.24 -8.64
CA CYS A 46 6.42 8.63 -10.02
C CYS A 46 6.93 10.06 -10.25
N GLU A 47 7.74 10.23 -11.28
CA GLU A 47 8.24 11.55 -11.70
C GLU A 47 7.07 12.50 -12.00
N GLY A 48 7.16 13.75 -11.52
CA GLY A 48 6.11 14.76 -11.71
C GLY A 48 4.88 14.63 -10.78
N TRP A 49 4.82 13.59 -9.94
CA TRP A 49 3.73 13.37 -9.00
C TRP A 49 4.14 13.46 -7.52
N ASP A 50 5.29 14.04 -7.24
CA ASP A 50 5.72 14.42 -5.90
C ASP A 50 5.37 15.89 -5.64
N LEU A 51 4.33 16.10 -4.84
CA LEU A 51 3.79 17.42 -4.48
C LEU A 51 4.15 17.83 -3.04
N GLY A 52 5.21 17.25 -2.49
CA GLY A 52 5.66 17.52 -1.13
C GLY A 52 4.98 16.60 -0.10
N ASP A 53 3.77 16.89 0.31
CA ASP A 53 3.00 16.08 1.25
C ASP A 53 2.19 14.95 0.61
N TYR A 54 2.16 14.87 -0.71
CA TYR A 54 1.53 13.82 -1.50
C TYR A 54 2.45 13.36 -2.62
N ALA A 55 2.61 12.05 -2.79
CA ALA A 55 3.32 11.50 -3.95
C ALA A 55 2.70 10.17 -4.40
N ARG A 56 2.64 9.96 -5.71
CA ARG A 56 2.27 8.67 -6.29
C ARG A 56 3.49 7.76 -6.37
N PHE A 57 3.25 6.46 -6.20
CA PHE A 57 4.25 5.43 -6.48
C PHE A 57 3.69 4.36 -7.40
N ALA A 58 4.56 3.67 -8.13
CA ALA A 58 4.23 2.58 -9.02
C ALA A 58 5.27 1.45 -8.93
N GLU A 59 4.92 0.27 -9.43
CA GLU A 59 5.79 -0.90 -9.56
C GLU A 59 6.29 -1.52 -8.25
N LEU A 60 5.71 -1.18 -7.11
CA LEU A 60 6.05 -1.83 -5.84
C LEU A 60 5.71 -3.33 -5.89
N SER A 61 6.68 -4.20 -5.63
CA SER A 61 6.50 -5.65 -5.76
C SER A 61 7.41 -6.46 -4.84
N GLY A 62 7.24 -7.78 -4.83
CA GLY A 62 8.18 -8.76 -4.30
C GLY A 62 8.64 -8.49 -2.87
N THR A 63 9.96 -8.37 -2.71
CA THR A 63 10.61 -8.20 -1.41
C THR A 63 10.24 -6.89 -0.73
N ASP A 64 10.10 -5.80 -1.49
CA ASP A 64 9.79 -4.50 -0.91
C ASP A 64 8.32 -4.39 -0.50
N ALA A 65 7.39 -5.02 -1.21
CA ALA A 65 6.01 -5.19 -0.75
C ALA A 65 5.95 -5.96 0.59
N ARG A 66 6.74 -7.04 0.72
CA ARG A 66 6.86 -7.79 1.98
C ARG A 66 7.43 -6.93 3.11
N ARG A 67 8.47 -6.16 2.82
CA ARG A 67 9.10 -5.27 3.78
C ARG A 67 8.15 -4.17 4.22
N LEU A 68 7.42 -3.53 3.29
CA LEU A 68 6.39 -2.55 3.61
C LEU A 68 5.33 -3.14 4.55
N ALA A 69 4.85 -4.35 4.27
CA ALA A 69 3.89 -5.05 5.13
C ALA A 69 4.39 -5.22 6.57
N SER A 70 5.70 -5.38 6.78
CA SER A 70 6.29 -5.51 8.13
C SER A 70 6.45 -4.16 8.85
N LEU A 71 6.64 -3.08 8.11
CA LEU A 71 6.83 -1.73 8.67
C LEU A 71 5.52 -1.03 9.03
N LEU A 72 4.44 -1.32 8.31
CA LEU A 72 3.13 -0.72 8.56
C LEU A 72 2.56 -1.13 9.93
N PRO A 73 2.01 -0.20 10.72
CA PRO A 73 1.28 -0.55 11.95
C PRO A 73 0.01 -1.32 11.61
N LYS A 74 -0.49 -2.13 12.57
CA LYS A 74 -1.65 -3.00 12.34
C LYS A 74 -2.86 -2.24 11.76
N LYS A 75 -3.17 -1.06 12.31
CA LYS A 75 -4.30 -0.23 11.88
C LYS A 75 -4.17 0.18 10.41
N ALA A 76 -2.98 0.57 9.95
CA ALA A 76 -2.73 0.93 8.55
C ALA A 76 -2.75 -0.30 7.61
N ARG A 77 -2.28 -1.46 8.10
CA ARG A 77 -2.34 -2.71 7.30
C ARG A 77 -3.77 -3.20 7.06
N ASP A 78 -4.64 -3.02 8.04
CA ASP A 78 -6.02 -3.47 7.98
C ASP A 78 -6.94 -2.48 7.25
N ASP A 79 -6.41 -1.29 6.89
CA ASP A 79 -7.14 -0.27 6.18
C ASP A 79 -7.30 -0.58 4.69
N ARG A 80 -8.23 0.14 4.06
CA ARG A 80 -8.60 0.01 2.64
C ARG A 80 -8.63 1.40 2.01
N GLN A 81 -8.19 1.49 0.77
CA GLN A 81 -8.52 2.65 -0.06
C GLN A 81 -9.91 2.44 -0.64
N ASN A 82 -10.87 3.24 -0.19
CA ASN A 82 -12.28 3.09 -0.59
C ASN A 82 -12.76 1.62 -0.47
N ASN A 83 -13.15 0.99 -1.58
CA ASN A 83 -13.59 -0.39 -1.63
C ASN A 83 -12.47 -1.39 -1.98
N ALA A 84 -11.22 -0.94 -2.07
CA ALA A 84 -10.09 -1.82 -2.37
C ALA A 84 -9.94 -2.94 -1.32
N PRO A 85 -9.28 -4.04 -1.65
CA PRO A 85 -8.83 -5.01 -0.65
C PRO A 85 -7.95 -4.35 0.42
N ARG A 86 -7.87 -4.96 1.60
CA ARG A 86 -6.98 -4.41 2.64
C ARG A 86 -5.56 -4.31 2.15
N ILE A 87 -4.86 -3.26 2.57
CA ILE A 87 -3.46 -3.03 2.20
C ILE A 87 -2.61 -4.28 2.43
N ILE A 88 -2.81 -4.97 3.56
CA ILE A 88 -2.06 -6.19 3.87
C ILE A 88 -2.30 -7.32 2.88
N ASP A 89 -3.51 -7.45 2.34
CA ASP A 89 -3.84 -8.52 1.41
C ASP A 89 -3.19 -8.25 0.04
N LEU A 90 -3.19 -7.01 -0.44
CA LEU A 90 -2.48 -6.59 -1.65
C LEU A 90 -0.96 -6.75 -1.52
N LEU A 91 -0.37 -6.35 -0.40
CA LEU A 91 1.06 -6.51 -0.15
C LEU A 91 1.47 -7.99 -0.08
N ARG A 92 0.63 -8.85 0.50
CA ARG A 92 0.85 -10.31 0.51
C ARG A 92 0.76 -10.89 -0.90
N ALA A 93 -0.21 -10.46 -1.70
CA ALA A 93 -0.32 -10.87 -3.09
C ALA A 93 0.96 -10.50 -3.86
N ALA A 94 1.40 -9.25 -3.80
CA ALA A 94 2.61 -8.78 -4.46
C ALA A 94 3.89 -9.49 -3.99
N SER A 95 3.93 -9.92 -2.74
CA SER A 95 5.09 -10.67 -2.21
C SER A 95 5.12 -12.16 -2.62
N ARG A 96 4.03 -12.69 -3.17
CA ARG A 96 3.84 -14.10 -3.49
C ARG A 96 3.70 -14.37 -4.99
N VAL A 97 3.01 -13.48 -5.69
CA VAL A 97 2.72 -13.61 -7.13
C VAL A 97 3.85 -12.98 -7.91
N ASP A 98 4.55 -13.79 -8.69
CA ASP A 98 5.69 -13.32 -9.47
C ASP A 98 5.26 -12.29 -10.52
N GLY A 99 6.00 -11.20 -10.60
CA GLY A 99 5.76 -10.09 -11.51
C GLY A 99 4.57 -9.18 -11.15
N LEU A 100 3.75 -9.50 -10.15
CA LEU A 100 2.67 -8.60 -9.71
C LEU A 100 3.26 -7.31 -9.15
N THR A 101 2.69 -6.18 -9.56
CA THR A 101 3.06 -4.86 -9.06
C THR A 101 1.87 -4.09 -8.49
N LEU A 102 2.15 -3.22 -7.54
CA LEU A 102 1.19 -2.37 -6.87
C LEU A 102 1.50 -0.90 -7.16
N GLU A 103 0.44 -0.12 -7.31
CA GLU A 103 0.52 1.34 -7.41
C GLU A 103 -0.36 1.98 -6.35
N GLY A 104 -0.07 3.22 -6.04
CA GLY A 104 -0.81 3.95 -5.03
C GLY A 104 -0.20 5.31 -4.75
N TYR A 105 -0.36 5.77 -3.51
CA TYR A 105 0.19 7.05 -3.09
C TYR A 105 0.60 7.02 -1.62
N VAL A 106 1.45 7.97 -1.26
CA VAL A 106 1.79 8.29 0.12
C VAL A 106 1.32 9.69 0.46
N ILE A 107 0.75 9.84 1.65
CA ILE A 107 0.51 11.14 2.28
C ILE A 107 1.51 11.27 3.42
N ARG A 108 2.30 12.35 3.39
CA ARG A 108 3.45 12.57 4.27
C ARG A 108 3.22 13.75 5.21
N ALA A 109 4.10 13.91 6.16
CA ALA A 109 4.17 15.11 6.98
C ALA A 109 4.27 16.38 6.10
N PRO A 110 3.69 17.51 6.51
CA PRO A 110 3.09 17.78 7.85
C PRO A 110 1.60 17.39 7.99
N ARG A 111 1.06 16.59 7.07
CA ARG A 111 -0.33 16.16 7.15
C ARG A 111 -0.52 15.20 8.33
N ARG A 112 -1.68 15.30 8.99
CA ARG A 112 -2.04 14.42 10.12
C ARG A 112 -2.63 13.08 9.68
N ASP A 113 -3.04 12.99 8.43
CA ASP A 113 -3.56 11.78 7.80
C ASP A 113 -2.49 11.02 7.01
N GLU A 114 -1.23 11.09 7.51
CA GLU A 114 -0.11 10.33 6.94
C GLU A 114 -0.48 8.87 6.74
N ARG A 115 -0.28 8.38 5.51
CA ARG A 115 -0.60 7.01 5.14
C ARG A 115 0.10 6.56 3.87
N VAL A 116 0.16 5.24 3.70
CA VAL A 116 0.35 4.58 2.42
C VAL A 116 -1.02 4.08 1.96
N SER A 117 -1.38 4.34 0.73
CA SER A 117 -2.59 3.85 0.10
C SER A 117 -2.24 3.06 -1.15
N ILE A 118 -2.92 1.94 -1.37
CA ILE A 118 -2.79 1.12 -2.57
C ILE A 118 -4.14 1.09 -3.24
N ASP A 119 -4.22 1.65 -4.43
CA ASP A 119 -5.44 1.79 -5.22
C ASP A 119 -5.40 0.98 -6.52
N THR A 120 -4.25 0.43 -6.88
CA THR A 120 -4.06 -0.21 -8.18
C THR A 120 -3.23 -1.49 -8.04
N VAL A 121 -3.63 -2.51 -8.77
CA VAL A 121 -2.86 -3.75 -8.94
C VAL A 121 -2.68 -4.08 -10.41
N LEU A 122 -1.48 -4.51 -10.79
CA LEU A 122 -1.17 -5.03 -12.11
C LEU A 122 -0.70 -6.47 -11.98
N VAL A 123 -1.40 -7.38 -12.66
CA VAL A 123 -1.09 -8.81 -12.65
C VAL A 123 -0.67 -9.24 -14.05
N PRO A 124 0.56 -9.76 -14.25
CA PRO A 124 1.02 -10.18 -15.56
C PRO A 124 0.29 -11.44 -16.03
N GLU A 125 0.15 -11.60 -17.34
CA GLU A 125 -0.46 -12.77 -17.97
C GLU A 125 0.21 -14.08 -17.53
N SER A 126 1.52 -14.08 -17.32
CA SER A 126 2.24 -15.26 -16.82
C SER A 126 1.70 -15.77 -15.47
N ALA A 127 1.33 -14.87 -14.57
CA ALA A 127 0.74 -15.24 -13.28
C ALA A 127 -0.69 -15.76 -13.46
N ILE A 128 -1.46 -15.19 -14.38
CA ILE A 128 -2.80 -15.69 -14.73
C ILE A 128 -2.71 -17.09 -15.32
N VAL A 129 -1.82 -17.31 -16.30
CA VAL A 129 -1.59 -18.63 -16.90
C VAL A 129 -1.14 -19.66 -15.86
N ALA A 130 -0.24 -19.28 -14.97
CA ALA A 130 0.22 -20.16 -13.90
C ALA A 130 -0.92 -20.60 -12.97
N HIS A 131 -1.93 -19.75 -12.78
CA HIS A 131 -3.06 -20.02 -11.90
C HIS A 131 -4.22 -20.75 -12.61
N THR A 132 -4.53 -20.37 -13.85
CA THR A 132 -5.73 -20.84 -14.57
C THR A 132 -5.44 -21.87 -15.67
N GLY A 133 -4.19 -21.95 -16.12
CA GLY A 133 -3.80 -22.72 -17.32
C GLY A 133 -4.11 -22.05 -18.65
N SER A 134 -4.71 -20.84 -18.64
CA SER A 134 -5.14 -20.13 -19.84
C SER A 134 -4.64 -18.68 -19.86
N PRO A 135 -4.30 -18.12 -21.03
CA PRO A 135 -3.90 -16.72 -21.14
C PRO A 135 -5.07 -15.78 -20.87
N ILE A 136 -4.76 -14.49 -20.75
CA ILE A 136 -5.76 -13.43 -20.67
C ILE A 136 -6.52 -13.37 -22.02
N ASP A 137 -7.86 -13.37 -21.97
CA ASP A 137 -8.67 -13.11 -23.12
C ASP A 137 -8.44 -11.69 -23.67
N GLU A 138 -8.61 -11.52 -24.98
CA GLU A 138 -8.43 -10.21 -25.64
C GLU A 138 -9.59 -9.22 -25.38
N GLU A 139 -10.52 -9.58 -24.50
CA GLU A 139 -11.60 -8.70 -24.13
C GLU A 139 -11.10 -7.37 -23.55
N ARG A 140 -11.46 -6.30 -24.20
CA ARG A 140 -11.05 -4.94 -23.81
C ARG A 140 -11.57 -4.55 -22.42
N TYR A 141 -12.74 -5.07 -22.07
CA TYR A 141 -13.40 -4.82 -20.80
C TYR A 141 -13.67 -6.16 -20.11
N PRO A 142 -12.81 -6.55 -19.17
CA PRO A 142 -12.99 -7.77 -18.42
C PRO A 142 -14.35 -7.84 -17.70
N SER A 143 -14.95 -9.02 -17.74
CA SER A 143 -16.23 -9.30 -17.08
C SER A 143 -16.07 -9.54 -15.58
N TYR A 144 -17.20 -9.67 -14.86
CA TYR A 144 -17.19 -10.10 -13.46
C TYR A 144 -16.49 -11.45 -13.24
N GLN A 145 -16.57 -12.37 -14.21
CA GLN A 145 -15.86 -13.65 -14.13
C GLN A 145 -14.33 -13.48 -14.14
N HIS A 146 -13.83 -12.50 -14.89
CA HIS A 146 -12.40 -12.15 -14.89
C HIS A 146 -11.98 -11.56 -13.53
N TRP A 147 -12.86 -10.78 -12.90
CA TRP A 147 -12.62 -10.33 -11.53
C TRP A 147 -12.50 -11.50 -10.55
N LEU A 148 -13.38 -12.49 -10.60
CA LEU A 148 -13.30 -13.66 -9.73
C LEU A 148 -11.97 -14.41 -9.92
N THR A 149 -11.51 -14.53 -11.16
CA THR A 149 -10.20 -15.10 -11.48
C THR A 149 -9.08 -14.26 -10.87
N LEU A 150 -9.12 -12.94 -11.07
CA LEU A 150 -8.13 -12.03 -10.49
C LEU A 150 -8.11 -12.10 -8.96
N ALA A 151 -9.27 -12.07 -8.31
CA ALA A 151 -9.41 -12.19 -6.87
C ALA A 151 -8.79 -13.49 -6.35
N SER A 152 -8.99 -14.60 -7.06
CA SER A 152 -8.37 -15.89 -6.75
C SER A 152 -6.85 -15.85 -6.87
N VAL A 153 -6.29 -15.25 -7.93
CA VAL A 153 -4.84 -15.06 -8.10
C VAL A 153 -4.27 -14.22 -6.95
N LEU A 154 -4.97 -13.16 -6.57
CA LEU A 154 -4.60 -12.30 -5.45
C LEU A 154 -4.76 -12.97 -4.09
N GLY A 155 -5.48 -14.11 -4.01
CA GLY A 155 -5.79 -14.81 -2.76
C GLY A 155 -6.72 -14.01 -1.85
N LEU A 156 -7.65 -13.28 -2.45
CA LEU A 156 -8.68 -12.52 -1.75
C LEU A 156 -9.84 -13.43 -1.32
N GLY A 157 -10.52 -13.04 -0.24
CA GLY A 157 -11.75 -13.70 0.20
C GLY A 157 -12.95 -13.42 -0.71
N GLU A 158 -14.03 -14.18 -0.51
CA GLU A 158 -15.29 -14.04 -1.27
C GLU A 158 -15.99 -12.69 -1.04
N ASP A 159 -15.62 -11.98 0.03
CA ASP A 159 -16.10 -10.66 0.39
C ASP A 159 -15.35 -9.50 -0.30
N ALA A 160 -14.38 -9.82 -1.15
CA ALA A 160 -13.61 -8.82 -1.89
C ALA A 160 -14.48 -8.12 -2.93
N ILE A 161 -14.53 -6.79 -2.84
CA ILE A 161 -15.32 -5.96 -3.74
C ILE A 161 -14.56 -5.80 -5.07
N PRO A 162 -15.26 -5.93 -6.23
CA PRO A 162 -14.65 -5.68 -7.53
C PRO A 162 -14.02 -4.28 -7.62
N PRO A 163 -13.00 -4.10 -8.47
CA PRO A 163 -12.48 -2.78 -8.77
C PRO A 163 -13.54 -1.92 -9.50
N ASP A 164 -13.40 -0.61 -9.36
CA ASP A 164 -14.22 0.35 -10.11
C ASP A 164 -13.90 0.26 -11.60
N GLU A 165 -12.65 -0.04 -11.92
CA GLU A 165 -12.22 -0.26 -13.30
C GLU A 165 -11.23 -1.44 -13.41
N MET A 166 -11.42 -2.25 -14.46
CA MET A 166 -10.52 -3.33 -14.82
C MET A 166 -10.26 -3.31 -16.33
N ARG A 167 -9.00 -3.44 -16.73
CA ARG A 167 -8.58 -3.41 -18.15
C ARG A 167 -7.46 -4.40 -18.42
N VAL A 168 -7.35 -4.79 -19.69
CA VAL A 168 -6.15 -5.42 -20.22
C VAL A 168 -5.22 -4.32 -20.74
N LEU A 169 -3.99 -4.28 -20.25
CA LEU A 169 -2.96 -3.35 -20.69
C LEU A 169 -1.81 -4.12 -21.36
N ILE A 170 -1.19 -3.47 -22.34
CA ILE A 170 0.08 -3.86 -22.93
C ILE A 170 1.04 -2.71 -22.62
N ARG A 171 2.14 -2.99 -21.92
CA ARG A 171 3.14 -1.97 -21.63
C ARG A 171 4.02 -1.75 -22.84
N ASP A 172 4.40 -0.48 -23.07
CA ASP A 172 5.25 -0.08 -24.19
C ASP A 172 6.55 -0.91 -24.26
N GLY A 173 6.85 -1.43 -25.46
CA GLY A 173 8.03 -2.25 -25.70
C GLY A 173 7.92 -3.71 -25.24
N SER A 174 6.78 -4.14 -24.71
CA SER A 174 6.51 -5.50 -24.27
C SER A 174 5.37 -6.12 -25.08
N SER A 175 5.43 -7.43 -25.33
CA SER A 175 4.27 -8.22 -25.81
C SER A 175 3.44 -8.78 -24.64
N THR A 176 3.86 -8.56 -23.40
CA THR A 176 3.20 -9.09 -22.22
C THR A 176 1.92 -8.33 -21.95
N ARG A 177 0.84 -9.04 -21.76
CA ARG A 177 -0.44 -8.51 -21.31
C ARG A 177 -0.50 -8.50 -19.78
N TRP A 178 -1.28 -7.54 -19.28
CA TRP A 178 -1.47 -7.34 -17.84
C TRP A 178 -2.94 -7.09 -17.56
N TRP A 179 -3.49 -7.65 -16.49
CA TRP A 179 -4.70 -7.12 -15.90
C TRP A 179 -4.34 -5.99 -14.96
N TRP A 180 -4.89 -4.83 -15.26
CA TRP A 180 -4.86 -3.65 -14.43
C TRP A 180 -6.23 -3.51 -13.76
N ALA A 181 -6.25 -3.38 -12.45
CA ALA A 181 -7.45 -3.18 -11.66
C ALA A 181 -7.26 -2.01 -10.72
N TRP A 182 -8.25 -1.12 -10.67
CA TRP A 182 -8.17 0.14 -9.95
C TRP A 182 -9.45 0.39 -9.13
N TRP A 183 -9.27 0.91 -7.91
CA TRP A 183 -10.31 1.30 -6.97
C TRP A 183 -10.21 2.80 -6.68
N ASP A 184 -11.32 3.55 -6.91
CA ASP A 184 -11.41 4.99 -6.63
C ASP A 184 -11.91 5.26 -5.20
#